data_6a97966daf6bab77d8d143aeaca6141f
#
_entry.id   6a97966daf6bab77d8d143aeaca6141f
#
_cell.length_a   1.000
_cell.length_b   1.000
_cell.length_c   1.000
_cell.angle_alpha   90.00
_cell.angle_beta   90.00
_cell.angle_gamma   90.00
#
_symmetry.space_group_name_H-M   'P 1'
#
loop_
_entity.id
_entity.type
_entity.pdbx_description
1 polymer ?
#
loop_
_entity_poly.entity_id
_entity_poly.type
_entity_poly.pdbx_seq_one_letter_code
_entity_poly.pdbx_strand_id
1 'polypeptide(L)'
;MNAQNYTQKSLEAIQAAQKLTIENQNQQIEQIHLLAALLRQENGLVPQLLKKMGITLESFEAAVDAELGKLPRVTGSGREADKYYVARAVDTALNSAEDIAKQMKDEYVSVEHLFLSLIENADATLKNLFRPYQITKEACLQALQSVRGNQRVTSDTPEDTYEALAKYGTDLVK
;
A
#
# COMPACT_ATOMS: atom_id res chain seq x y z
N MET A 1 -6.45 -13.63 -6.81
CA MET A 1 -5.04 -13.19 -6.65
C MET A 1 -4.11 -14.38 -6.85
N ASN A 2 -3.12 -14.23 -7.71
CA ASN A 2 -2.08 -15.24 -7.87
C ASN A 2 -0.80 -14.74 -7.21
N ALA A 3 -0.46 -15.32 -6.07
CA ALA A 3 0.69 -14.89 -5.26
C ALA A 3 2.02 -14.92 -6.02
N GLN A 4 2.15 -15.81 -7.00
CA GLN A 4 3.37 -15.91 -7.80
C GLN A 4 3.65 -14.66 -8.64
N ASN A 5 2.62 -13.86 -8.90
CA ASN A 5 2.75 -12.64 -9.69
C ASN A 5 2.97 -11.39 -8.83
N TYR A 6 3.17 -11.56 -7.53
CA TYR A 6 3.37 -10.46 -6.59
C TYR A 6 4.80 -10.43 -6.08
N THR A 7 5.35 -9.24 -5.86
CA THR A 7 6.67 -9.13 -5.24
C THR A 7 6.60 -9.57 -3.77
N GLN A 8 7.75 -9.90 -3.21
CA GLN A 8 7.83 -10.30 -1.80
C GLN A 8 7.34 -9.20 -0.88
N LYS A 9 7.72 -7.96 -1.14
CA LYS A 9 7.29 -6.81 -0.33
C LYS A 9 5.77 -6.61 -0.39
N SER A 10 5.16 -6.81 -1.56
CA SER A 10 3.72 -6.67 -1.69
C SER A 10 2.98 -7.79 -0.95
N LEU A 11 3.50 -9.02 -1.00
CA LEU A 11 2.92 -10.13 -0.23
C LEU A 11 3.07 -9.89 1.27
N GLU A 12 4.20 -9.36 1.70
CA GLU A 12 4.41 -9.00 3.12
C GLU A 12 3.39 -7.95 3.58
N ALA A 13 3.10 -6.97 2.72
CA ALA A 13 2.10 -5.95 3.05
C ALA A 13 0.70 -6.56 3.20
N ILE A 14 0.34 -7.49 2.31
CA ILE A 14 -0.96 -8.17 2.37
C ILE A 14 -1.04 -9.01 3.65
N GLN A 15 0.01 -9.74 3.97
CA GLN A 15 0.06 -10.55 5.20
C GLN A 15 -0.01 -9.67 6.44
N ALA A 16 0.67 -8.53 6.42
CA ALA A 16 0.63 -7.59 7.54
C ALA A 16 -0.77 -7.00 7.71
N ALA A 17 -1.49 -6.75 6.61
CA ALA A 17 -2.86 -6.27 6.68
C ALA A 17 -3.78 -7.33 7.31
N GLN A 18 -3.59 -8.60 6.95
CA GLN A 18 -4.34 -9.70 7.55
C GLN A 18 -4.08 -9.78 9.06
N LYS A 19 -2.82 -9.73 9.44
CA LYS A 19 -2.43 -9.78 10.85
C LYS A 19 -3.02 -8.62 11.63
N LEU A 20 -2.96 -7.42 11.06
CA LEU A 20 -3.52 -6.23 11.70
C LEU A 20 -5.03 -6.36 11.91
N THR A 21 -5.74 -6.93 10.94
CA THR A 21 -7.18 -7.18 11.04
C THR A 21 -7.49 -8.11 12.21
N ILE A 22 -6.72 -9.18 12.34
CA ILE A 22 -6.90 -10.15 13.42
C ILE A 22 -6.55 -9.52 14.78
N GLU A 23 -5.43 -8.84 14.87
CA GLU A 23 -4.98 -8.21 16.12
C GLU A 23 -5.97 -7.16 16.62
N ASN A 24 -6.59 -6.43 15.71
CA ASN A 24 -7.56 -5.39 16.05
C ASN A 24 -8.97 -5.96 16.19
N GLN A 25 -9.14 -7.25 16.04
CA GLN A 25 -10.44 -7.92 16.16
C GLN A 25 -11.48 -7.32 15.21
N ASN A 26 -11.05 -6.85 14.05
CA ASN A 26 -11.96 -6.38 13.02
C ASN A 26 -12.52 -7.56 12.26
N GLN A 27 -13.77 -7.44 11.80
CA GLN A 27 -14.47 -8.54 11.15
C GLN A 27 -13.94 -8.85 9.77
N GLN A 28 -13.43 -7.84 9.07
CA GLN A 28 -12.96 -8.01 7.70
C GLN A 28 -11.75 -7.13 7.42
N ILE A 29 -10.96 -7.55 6.44
CA ILE A 29 -9.87 -6.72 5.93
C ILE A 29 -10.49 -5.60 5.12
N GLU A 30 -10.18 -4.37 5.50
CA GLU A 30 -10.58 -3.17 4.77
C GLU A 30 -9.39 -2.59 4.03
N GLN A 31 -9.65 -1.69 3.09
CA GLN A 31 -8.55 -1.01 2.39
C GLN A 31 -7.61 -0.29 3.36
N ILE A 32 -8.13 0.24 4.46
CA ILE A 32 -7.30 0.93 5.43
C ILE A 32 -6.28 0.01 6.10
N HIS A 33 -6.58 -1.27 6.27
CA HIS A 33 -5.61 -2.21 6.80
C HIS A 33 -4.44 -2.37 5.83
N LEU A 34 -4.72 -2.46 4.54
CA LEU A 34 -3.67 -2.58 3.53
C LEU A 34 -2.85 -1.30 3.45
N LEU A 35 -3.50 -0.15 3.49
CA LEU A 35 -2.80 1.14 3.51
C LEU A 35 -1.88 1.26 4.72
N ALA A 36 -2.38 0.91 5.90
CA ALA A 36 -1.57 0.94 7.13
C ALA A 36 -0.36 0.00 7.01
N ALA A 37 -0.57 -1.19 6.47
CA ALA A 37 0.51 -2.16 6.29
C ALA A 37 1.59 -1.60 5.36
N LEU A 38 1.19 -0.97 4.25
CA LEU A 38 2.14 -0.35 3.31
C LEU A 38 2.93 0.78 3.98
N LEU A 39 2.26 1.58 4.82
CA LEU A 39 2.92 2.68 5.52
C LEU A 39 3.94 2.21 6.56
N ARG A 40 3.67 1.07 7.17
CA ARG A 40 4.47 0.57 8.29
C ARG A 40 5.64 -0.30 7.86
N GLN A 41 5.80 -0.57 6.56
CA GLN A 41 6.94 -1.33 6.09
C GLN A 41 8.23 -0.57 6.36
N GLU A 42 9.19 -1.25 6.98
CA GLU A 42 10.49 -0.67 7.26
C GLU A 42 11.21 -0.40 5.93
N ASN A 43 11.65 0.84 5.75
CA ASN A 43 12.29 1.29 4.51
C ASN A 43 11.40 1.06 3.29
N GLY A 44 10.08 1.13 3.47
CA GLY A 44 9.13 0.85 2.41
C GLY A 44 9.07 1.93 1.35
N LEU A 45 8.66 1.53 0.16
CA LEU A 45 8.53 2.46 -0.97
C LEU A 45 7.41 3.47 -0.75
N VAL A 46 6.29 3.07 -0.16
CA VAL A 46 5.14 3.97 0.02
C VAL A 46 5.49 5.18 0.89
N PRO A 47 6.16 5.02 2.05
CA PRO A 47 6.62 6.20 2.79
C PRO A 47 7.54 7.11 1.98
N GLN A 48 8.41 6.55 1.14
CA GLN A 48 9.28 7.34 0.28
C GLN A 48 8.48 8.14 -0.74
N LEU A 49 7.46 7.52 -1.34
CA LEU A 49 6.60 8.21 -2.30
C LEU A 49 5.86 9.37 -1.64
N LEU A 50 5.32 9.16 -0.44
CA LEU A 50 4.62 10.21 0.29
C LEU A 50 5.54 11.39 0.61
N LYS A 51 6.77 11.12 1.01
CA LYS A 51 7.76 12.18 1.24
C LYS A 51 8.06 12.95 -0.04
N LYS A 52 8.21 12.25 -1.16
CA LYS A 52 8.42 12.90 -2.46
C LYS A 52 7.25 13.76 -2.87
N MET A 53 6.04 13.39 -2.44
CA MET A 53 4.83 14.17 -2.71
C MET A 53 4.69 15.37 -1.77
N GLY A 54 5.63 15.56 -0.84
CA GLY A 54 5.60 16.68 0.08
C GLY A 54 4.68 16.49 1.27
N ILE A 55 4.31 15.25 1.56
CA ILE A 55 3.38 14.94 2.65
C ILE A 55 4.15 14.71 3.95
N THR A 56 3.66 15.30 5.04
CA THR A 56 4.20 15.05 6.37
C THR A 56 3.78 13.66 6.80
N LEU A 57 4.73 12.73 6.80
CA LEU A 57 4.45 11.31 7.02
C LEU A 57 3.82 11.06 8.38
N GLU A 58 4.33 11.69 9.43
CA GLU A 58 3.81 11.50 10.79
C GLU A 58 2.34 11.91 10.88
N SER A 59 1.98 13.01 10.24
CA SER A 59 0.60 13.51 10.23
C SER A 59 -0.32 12.52 9.52
N PHE A 60 0.10 12.03 8.37
CA PHE A 60 -0.70 11.08 7.61
C PHE A 60 -0.85 9.76 8.34
N GLU A 61 0.23 9.26 8.94
CA GLU A 61 0.17 8.02 9.72
C GLU A 61 -0.78 8.14 10.91
N ALA A 62 -0.76 9.28 11.59
CA ALA A 62 -1.68 9.53 12.70
C ALA A 62 -3.13 9.52 12.24
N ALA A 63 -3.40 10.10 11.06
CA ALA A 63 -4.74 10.10 10.49
C ALA A 63 -5.20 8.68 10.15
N VAL A 64 -4.31 7.86 9.60
CA VAL A 64 -4.60 6.46 9.30
C VAL A 64 -4.90 5.68 10.58
N ASP A 65 -4.08 5.87 11.60
CA ASP A 65 -4.27 5.18 12.88
C ASP A 65 -5.60 5.57 13.53
N ALA A 66 -6.00 6.84 13.42
CA ALA A 66 -7.28 7.29 13.94
C ALA A 66 -8.45 6.59 13.25
N GLU A 67 -8.36 6.42 11.92
CA GLU A 67 -9.40 5.72 11.18
C GLU A 67 -9.45 4.23 11.50
N LEU A 68 -8.29 3.60 11.72
CA LEU A 68 -8.23 2.21 12.16
C LEU A 68 -8.95 2.04 13.50
N GLY A 69 -8.76 2.97 14.41
CA GLY A 69 -9.38 2.92 15.72
C GLY A 69 -10.91 3.04 15.69
N LYS A 70 -11.46 3.58 14.60
CA LYS A 70 -12.92 3.73 14.45
C LYS A 70 -13.59 2.45 13.97
N LEU A 71 -12.84 1.48 13.47
CA LEU A 71 -13.44 0.26 12.94
C LEU A 71 -14.06 -0.56 14.07
N PRO A 72 -15.26 -1.13 13.87
CA PRO A 72 -15.89 -1.96 14.89
C PRO A 72 -15.05 -3.17 15.24
N ARG A 73 -14.96 -3.47 16.52
CA ARG A 73 -14.30 -4.68 16.99
C ARG A 73 -15.35 -5.74 17.26
N VAL A 74 -15.10 -6.94 16.74
CA VAL A 74 -15.98 -8.07 16.98
C VAL A 74 -15.38 -8.90 18.10
N THR A 75 -16.03 -8.85 19.26
CA THR A 75 -15.61 -9.58 20.45
C THR A 75 -16.72 -10.52 20.88
N GLY A 76 -16.35 -11.54 21.62
CA GLY A 76 -17.31 -12.49 22.18
C GLY A 76 -17.18 -13.89 21.62
N SER A 77 -18.04 -14.80 22.12
CA SER A 77 -17.94 -16.23 21.89
C SER A 77 -18.22 -16.67 20.45
N GLY A 78 -18.86 -15.81 19.65
CA GLY A 78 -19.19 -16.15 18.27
C GLY A 78 -18.07 -15.96 17.27
N ARG A 79 -16.96 -15.35 17.68
CA ARG A 79 -15.85 -15.10 16.80
C ARG A 79 -14.75 -16.14 16.97
N GLU A 80 -14.35 -16.75 15.85
CA GLU A 80 -13.17 -17.60 15.84
C GLU A 80 -11.94 -16.71 15.66
N ALA A 81 -10.86 -17.05 16.41
CA ALA A 81 -9.71 -16.18 16.56
C ALA A 81 -9.01 -15.79 15.24
N ASP A 82 -9.02 -16.70 14.26
CA ASP A 82 -8.31 -16.49 13.02
C ASP A 82 -9.23 -16.25 11.81
N LYS A 83 -10.52 -16.03 12.05
CA LYS A 83 -11.45 -15.82 10.95
C LYS A 83 -11.72 -14.35 10.69
N TYR A 84 -11.68 -13.98 9.43
CA TYR A 84 -12.02 -12.66 8.95
C TYR A 84 -12.55 -12.77 7.52
N TYR A 85 -13.27 -11.76 7.11
CA TYR A 85 -13.74 -11.66 5.72
C TYR A 85 -12.86 -10.67 4.97
N VAL A 86 -12.91 -10.71 3.66
CA VAL A 86 -12.21 -9.75 2.80
C VAL A 86 -13.27 -8.80 2.23
N ALA A 87 -13.14 -7.51 2.51
CA ALA A 87 -14.07 -6.52 1.97
C ALA A 87 -13.98 -6.49 0.45
N ARG A 88 -15.12 -6.30 -0.21
CA ARG A 88 -15.17 -6.21 -1.67
C ARG A 88 -14.20 -5.16 -2.19
N ALA A 89 -14.10 -4.03 -1.50
CA ALA A 89 -13.20 -2.95 -1.90
C ALA A 89 -11.74 -3.39 -1.93
N VAL A 90 -11.35 -4.34 -1.07
CA VAL A 90 -9.98 -4.90 -1.08
C VAL A 90 -9.78 -5.77 -2.31
N ASP A 91 -10.74 -6.64 -2.63
CA ASP A 91 -10.65 -7.45 -3.85
C ASP A 91 -10.58 -6.58 -5.10
N THR A 92 -11.39 -5.53 -5.15
CA THR A 92 -11.37 -4.57 -6.25
C THR A 92 -9.98 -3.94 -6.38
N ALA A 93 -9.39 -3.53 -5.25
CA ALA A 93 -8.06 -2.93 -5.25
C ALA A 93 -6.99 -3.90 -5.73
N LEU A 94 -7.05 -5.16 -5.30
CA LEU A 94 -6.08 -6.17 -5.72
C LEU A 94 -6.18 -6.45 -7.23
N ASN A 95 -7.39 -6.58 -7.74
CA ASN A 95 -7.60 -6.80 -9.18
C ASN A 95 -7.13 -5.60 -9.98
N SER A 96 -7.43 -4.39 -9.52
CA SER A 96 -6.98 -3.18 -10.18
C SER A 96 -5.46 -3.04 -10.16
N ALA A 97 -4.81 -3.45 -9.07
CA ALA A 97 -3.35 -3.44 -8.99
C ALA A 97 -2.73 -4.33 -10.06
N GLU A 98 -3.32 -5.49 -10.32
CA GLU A 98 -2.85 -6.38 -11.39
C GLU A 98 -2.99 -5.71 -12.76
N ASP A 99 -4.10 -5.02 -13.01
CA ASP A 99 -4.30 -4.28 -14.25
C ASP A 99 -3.32 -3.13 -14.39
N ILE A 100 -3.07 -2.39 -13.31
CA ILE A 100 -2.10 -1.29 -13.32
C ILE A 100 -0.70 -1.81 -13.66
N ALA A 101 -0.30 -2.93 -13.07
CA ALA A 101 1.00 -3.53 -13.38
C ALA A 101 1.12 -3.86 -14.86
N LYS A 102 0.07 -4.43 -15.44
CA LYS A 102 0.06 -4.74 -16.89
C LYS A 102 0.15 -3.47 -17.74
N GLN A 103 -0.59 -2.42 -17.36
CA GLN A 103 -0.56 -1.16 -18.08
C GLN A 103 0.83 -0.53 -18.05
N MET A 104 1.55 -0.70 -16.94
CA MET A 104 2.91 -0.20 -16.79
C MET A 104 3.96 -1.14 -17.37
N LYS A 105 3.53 -2.28 -17.93
CA LYS A 105 4.41 -3.29 -18.52
C LYS A 105 5.35 -3.90 -17.49
N ASP A 106 4.86 -4.04 -16.28
CA ASP A 106 5.58 -4.68 -15.19
C ASP A 106 5.17 -6.16 -15.11
N GLU A 107 6.11 -7.03 -14.77
CA GLU A 107 5.86 -8.47 -14.69
C GLU A 107 5.24 -8.89 -13.36
N TYR A 108 5.47 -8.11 -12.31
CA TYR A 108 4.99 -8.41 -10.96
C TYR A 108 4.20 -7.23 -10.41
N VAL A 109 3.23 -7.55 -9.55
CA VAL A 109 2.52 -6.53 -8.78
C VAL A 109 3.39 -6.17 -7.58
N SER A 110 3.85 -4.93 -7.53
CA SER A 110 4.68 -4.42 -6.44
C SER A 110 3.89 -3.48 -5.56
N VAL A 111 4.53 -2.96 -4.50
CA VAL A 111 3.84 -2.10 -3.53
C VAL A 111 3.32 -0.81 -4.17
N GLU A 112 4.01 -0.28 -5.19
CA GLU A 112 3.54 0.92 -5.88
C GLU A 112 2.23 0.67 -6.63
N HIS A 113 2.05 -0.51 -7.21
CA HIS A 113 0.79 -0.87 -7.88
C HIS A 113 -0.35 -0.97 -6.86
N LEU A 114 -0.07 -1.54 -5.69
CA LEU A 114 -1.05 -1.61 -4.62
C LEU A 114 -1.46 -0.21 -4.16
N PHE A 115 -0.49 0.68 -3.98
CA PHE A 115 -0.77 2.03 -3.53
C PHE A 115 -1.55 2.83 -4.57
N LEU A 116 -1.13 2.76 -5.84
CA LEU A 116 -1.85 3.41 -6.94
C LEU A 116 -3.30 2.91 -7.02
N SER A 117 -3.48 1.60 -6.85
CA SER A 117 -4.80 0.99 -6.87
C SER A 117 -5.68 1.50 -5.74
N LEU A 118 -5.12 1.62 -4.53
CA LEU A 118 -5.86 2.15 -3.39
C LEU A 118 -6.29 3.59 -3.63
N ILE A 119 -5.46 4.38 -4.29
CA ILE A 119 -5.81 5.77 -4.64
C ILE A 119 -6.95 5.78 -5.68
N GLU A 120 -6.81 4.96 -6.72
CA GLU A 120 -7.78 4.94 -7.82
C GLU A 120 -9.13 4.36 -7.40
N ASN A 121 -9.13 3.38 -6.51
CA ASN A 121 -10.33 2.65 -6.08
C ASN A 121 -10.66 2.91 -4.60
N ALA A 122 -10.28 4.07 -4.09
CA ALA A 122 -10.44 4.39 -2.68
C ALA A 122 -11.91 4.27 -2.25
N ASP A 123 -12.14 3.59 -1.13
CA ASP A 123 -13.44 3.60 -0.48
C ASP A 123 -13.66 4.96 0.23
N ALA A 124 -14.79 5.12 0.91
CA ALA A 124 -15.11 6.38 1.56
C ALA A 124 -14.04 6.79 2.58
N THR A 125 -13.55 5.83 3.36
CA THR A 125 -12.53 6.07 4.38
C THR A 125 -11.24 6.59 3.74
N LEU A 126 -10.77 5.93 2.69
CA LEU A 126 -9.53 6.33 2.02
C LEU A 126 -9.70 7.65 1.26
N LYS A 127 -10.85 7.89 0.65
CA LYS A 127 -11.11 9.18 0.01
C LYS A 127 -10.99 10.32 1.02
N ASN A 128 -11.54 10.12 2.21
CA ASN A 128 -11.48 11.13 3.27
C ASN A 128 -10.06 11.32 3.80
N LEU A 129 -9.25 10.26 3.77
CA LEU A 129 -7.84 10.35 4.17
C LEU A 129 -6.99 11.04 3.10
N PHE A 130 -7.21 10.70 1.83
CA PHE A 130 -6.35 11.21 0.75
C PHE A 130 -6.64 12.67 0.38
N ARG A 131 -7.90 13.09 0.48
CA ARG A 131 -8.30 14.42 0.00
C ARG A 131 -7.56 15.58 0.69
N PRO A 132 -7.46 15.63 2.03
CA PRO A 132 -6.77 16.75 2.68
C PRO A 132 -5.29 16.85 2.32
N TYR A 133 -4.67 15.74 1.95
CA TYR A 133 -3.25 15.68 1.59
C TYR A 133 -3.03 15.77 0.10
N GLN A 134 -4.10 15.91 -0.67
CA GLN A 134 -4.04 15.99 -2.13
C GLN A 134 -3.31 14.80 -2.76
N ILE A 135 -3.52 13.63 -2.18
CA ILE A 135 -2.95 12.37 -2.70
C ILE A 135 -3.79 11.94 -3.89
N THR A 136 -3.21 12.07 -5.09
CA THR A 136 -3.86 11.70 -6.34
C THR A 136 -2.98 10.71 -7.10
N LYS A 137 -3.58 10.03 -8.08
CA LYS A 137 -2.84 9.10 -8.93
C LYS A 137 -1.71 9.82 -9.67
N GLU A 138 -2.00 11.01 -10.18
CA GLU A 138 -1.02 11.82 -10.93
C GLU A 138 0.17 12.21 -10.06
N ALA A 139 -0.09 12.67 -8.85
CA ALA A 139 0.98 13.05 -7.92
C ALA A 139 1.82 11.85 -7.54
N CYS A 140 1.17 10.70 -7.33
CA CYS A 140 1.87 9.47 -7.01
C CYS A 140 2.74 8.99 -8.17
N LEU A 141 2.21 9.07 -9.40
CA LEU A 141 2.98 8.68 -10.59
C LEU A 141 4.20 9.56 -10.79
N GLN A 142 4.10 10.86 -10.53
CA GLN A 142 5.24 11.76 -10.61
C GLN A 142 6.31 11.40 -9.57
N ALA A 143 5.87 11.12 -8.33
CA ALA A 143 6.80 10.70 -7.29
C ALA A 143 7.46 9.38 -7.63
N LEU A 144 6.70 8.45 -8.19
CA LEU A 144 7.20 7.14 -8.58
C LEU A 144 8.25 7.25 -9.69
N GLN A 145 8.03 8.13 -10.67
CA GLN A 145 8.99 8.39 -11.73
C GLN A 145 10.31 8.89 -11.15
N SER A 146 10.25 9.71 -10.13
CA SER A 146 11.44 10.22 -9.45
C SER A 146 12.22 9.12 -8.74
N VAL A 147 11.53 8.08 -8.23
CA VAL A 147 12.16 7.01 -7.47
C VAL A 147 12.67 5.89 -8.38
N ARG A 148 11.84 5.43 -9.31
CA ARG A 148 12.16 4.25 -10.10
C ARG A 148 12.58 4.55 -11.54
N GLY A 149 12.32 5.77 -12.02
CA GLY A 149 12.67 6.16 -13.39
C GLY A 149 11.98 5.28 -14.42
N ASN A 150 12.76 4.75 -15.36
CA ASN A 150 12.25 3.91 -16.43
C ASN A 150 12.36 2.41 -16.14
N GLN A 151 12.74 2.05 -14.92
CA GLN A 151 12.87 0.64 -14.57
C GLN A 151 11.50 -0.05 -14.58
N ARG A 152 11.52 -1.34 -14.92
CA ARG A 152 10.33 -2.18 -14.90
C ARG A 152 10.47 -3.22 -13.80
N VAL A 153 9.34 -3.69 -13.29
CA VAL A 153 9.32 -4.75 -12.28
C VAL A 153 9.48 -6.08 -13.01
N THR A 154 10.69 -6.62 -13.00
CA THR A 154 11.02 -7.87 -13.67
C THR A 154 11.48 -8.96 -12.70
N SER A 155 11.48 -8.67 -11.41
CA SER A 155 11.83 -9.63 -10.36
C SER A 155 10.82 -9.52 -9.23
N ASP A 156 10.91 -10.41 -8.26
CA ASP A 156 10.05 -10.37 -7.08
C ASP A 156 10.61 -9.51 -5.94
N THR A 157 11.77 -8.85 -6.16
CA THR A 157 12.39 -7.96 -5.17
C THR A 157 12.83 -6.61 -5.76
N PRO A 158 11.99 -5.95 -6.60
CA PRO A 158 12.41 -4.71 -7.25
C PRO A 158 12.50 -3.54 -6.27
N GLU A 159 11.70 -3.57 -5.21
CA GLU A 159 11.67 -2.49 -4.22
C GLU A 159 13.01 -2.35 -3.51
N ASP A 160 13.74 -3.45 -3.35
CA ASP A 160 15.08 -3.42 -2.76
C ASP A 160 16.04 -2.63 -3.67
N THR A 161 15.91 -2.79 -4.97
CA THR A 161 16.70 -2.04 -5.96
C THR A 161 16.37 -0.56 -5.92
N TYR A 162 15.07 -0.21 -5.86
CA TYR A 162 14.63 1.19 -5.80
C TYR A 162 15.15 1.87 -4.53
N GLU A 163 15.11 1.17 -3.43
CA GLU A 163 15.62 1.68 -2.15
C GLU A 163 17.12 1.98 -2.25
N ALA A 164 17.88 1.06 -2.82
CA ALA A 164 19.31 1.25 -3.01
C ALA A 164 19.60 2.45 -3.90
N LEU A 165 18.85 2.61 -5.00
CA LEU A 165 19.02 3.74 -5.92
C LEU A 165 18.66 5.06 -5.23
N ALA A 166 17.58 5.10 -4.46
CA ALA A 166 17.19 6.29 -3.72
C ALA A 166 18.23 6.69 -2.68
N LYS A 167 18.87 5.70 -2.06
CA LYS A 167 19.85 5.92 -1.01
C LYS A 167 21.18 6.44 -1.56
N TYR A 168 21.61 5.95 -2.71
CA TYR A 168 22.93 6.27 -3.29
C TYR A 168 22.84 7.17 -4.51
N GLY A 169 21.70 7.26 -5.14
CA GLY A 169 21.54 7.97 -6.39
C GLY A 169 21.87 9.45 -6.32
N THR A 170 21.57 10.09 -5.20
CA THR A 170 21.85 11.51 -5.00
C THR A 170 23.35 11.77 -4.97
N ASP A 171 24.14 10.82 -4.51
CA ASP A 171 25.59 10.95 -4.46
C ASP A 171 26.21 10.82 -5.84
N LEU A 172 25.52 10.15 -6.75
CA LEU A 172 26.02 9.94 -8.10
C LEU A 172 25.70 11.12 -9.04
N VAL A 173 24.84 12.00 -8.63
CA VAL A 173 24.34 13.10 -9.48
C VAL A 173 25.19 14.36 -9.33
N LYS A 174 26.31 14.26 -8.86
CA LYS A 174 27.19 15.42 -8.59
C LYS A 174 27.62 16.17 -9.82
#